data_9ec3043ef509ca0cdb16845ec711f899
#
_entry.id   9ec3043ef509ca0cdb16845ec711f899
#
_cell.length_a   1.000
_cell.length_b   1.000
_cell.length_c   1.000
_cell.angle_alpha   90.00
_cell.angle_beta   90.00
_cell.angle_gamma   90.00
#
_symmetry.space_group_name_H-M   'P 1'
#
loop_
_entity.id
_entity.type
_entity.pdbx_description
1 polymer ?
#
loop_
_entity_poly.entity_id
_entity_poly.type
_entity_poly.pdbx_seq_one_letter_code
_entity_poly.pdbx_strand_id
1 'polypeptide(L)' 'MTDLEFIMEYEGGEREMSEEQLIAGFQQLIDSGLVWQLQGHYGRTAKELIEEGVCHK' A
#
# COMPACT_ATOMS: atom_id res chain seq x y z
N MET A 1 -6.68 -9.91 3.55
CA MET A 1 -5.98 -8.99 4.45
C MET A 1 -6.73 -7.67 4.53
N THR A 2 -6.96 -7.17 5.74
CA THR A 2 -7.60 -5.87 5.91
C THR A 2 -6.56 -4.76 5.75
N ASP A 3 -7.04 -3.53 5.51
CA ASP A 3 -6.14 -2.38 5.41
C ASP A 3 -5.28 -2.23 6.65
N LEU A 4 -5.89 -2.40 7.83
CA LEU A 4 -5.18 -2.27 9.09
C LEU A 4 -4.09 -3.34 9.24
N GLU A 5 -4.41 -4.58 8.87
CA GLU A 5 -3.44 -5.66 8.95
C GLU A 5 -2.24 -5.40 8.02
N PHE A 6 -2.51 -4.90 6.83
CA PHE A 6 -1.45 -4.56 5.89
C PHE A 6 -0.55 -3.47 6.45
N ILE A 7 -1.14 -2.42 6.99
CA ILE A 7 -0.39 -1.30 7.57
C ILE A 7 0.48 -1.78 8.72
N MET A 8 -0.07 -2.61 9.59
CA MET A 8 0.68 -3.13 10.73
C MET A 8 1.87 -3.97 10.30
N GLU A 9 1.70 -4.82 9.31
CA GLU A 9 2.81 -5.63 8.80
C GLU A 9 3.85 -4.79 8.09
N TYR A 10 3.39 -3.81 7.32
CA TYR A 10 4.28 -2.93 6.58
C TYR A 10 5.15 -2.08 7.52
N GLU A 11 4.55 -1.53 8.57
CA GLU A 11 5.28 -0.70 9.52
C GLU A 11 6.05 -1.52 10.56
N GLY A 12 5.54 -2.69 10.90
CA GLY A 12 6.16 -3.54 11.91
C GLY A 12 7.48 -4.13 11.50
N GLY A 13 7.67 -4.35 10.22
CA GLY A 13 8.97 -4.77 9.68
C GLY A 13 9.45 -6.15 10.09
N GLU A 14 8.61 -6.97 10.71
CA GLU A 14 9.01 -8.31 11.15
C GLU A 14 9.09 -9.31 10.02
N ARG A 15 8.37 -9.05 8.94
CA ARG A 15 8.36 -9.90 7.76
C ARG A 15 8.63 -9.05 6.54
N GLU A 16 9.47 -9.58 5.67
CA GLU A 16 9.61 -8.96 4.36
C GLU A 16 8.39 -9.33 3.54
N MET A 17 7.67 -8.33 3.07
CA MET A 17 6.55 -8.57 2.17
C MET A 17 7.09 -8.80 0.77
N SER A 18 6.51 -9.76 0.06
CA SER A 18 6.80 -9.93 -1.34
C SER A 18 6.26 -8.73 -2.12
N GLU A 19 6.81 -8.52 -3.32
CA GLU A 19 6.33 -7.44 -4.18
C GLU A 19 4.83 -7.57 -4.46
N GLU A 20 4.35 -8.80 -4.68
CA GLU A 20 2.94 -9.04 -4.91
C GLU A 20 2.09 -8.63 -3.71
N GLN A 21 2.55 -8.91 -2.51
CA GLN A 21 1.83 -8.53 -1.30
C GLN A 21 1.79 -7.03 -1.13
N LEU A 22 2.89 -6.35 -1.42
CA LEU A 22 2.94 -4.89 -1.37
C LEU A 22 1.98 -4.27 -2.37
N ILE A 23 1.99 -4.75 -3.59
CA ILE A 23 1.11 -4.24 -4.65
C ILE A 23 -0.35 -4.46 -4.29
N ALA A 24 -0.69 -5.66 -3.85
CA ALA A 24 -2.07 -5.97 -3.47
C ALA A 24 -2.53 -5.13 -2.29
N GLY A 25 -1.68 -4.95 -1.29
CA GLY A 25 -2.01 -4.13 -0.13
C GLY A 25 -2.21 -2.67 -0.48
N PHE A 26 -1.31 -2.09 -1.28
CA PHE A 26 -1.44 -0.72 -1.72
C PHE A 26 -2.65 -0.53 -2.63
N GLN A 27 -2.94 -1.51 -3.49
CA GLN A 27 -4.14 -1.43 -4.32
C GLN A 27 -5.40 -1.38 -3.45
N GLN A 28 -5.45 -2.17 -2.39
CA GLN A 28 -6.56 -2.16 -1.46
C GLN A 28 -6.69 -0.80 -0.76
N LEU A 29 -5.57 -0.22 -0.34
CA LEU A 29 -5.57 1.10 0.28
C LEU A 29 -6.02 2.19 -0.70
N ILE A 30 -5.64 2.06 -1.96
CA ILE A 30 -6.05 3.00 -3.01
C ILE A 30 -7.56 2.89 -3.24
N ASP A 31 -8.07 1.67 -3.33
CA ASP A 31 -9.49 1.43 -3.57
C ASP A 31 -10.37 1.98 -2.47
N SER A 32 -9.93 1.86 -1.22
CA SER A 32 -10.67 2.40 -0.08
C SER A 32 -10.47 3.90 0.11
N GLY A 33 -9.45 4.47 -0.52
CA GLY A 33 -9.09 5.86 -0.34
C GLY A 33 -8.27 6.14 0.91
N LEU A 34 -8.02 5.12 1.73
CA LEU A 34 -7.31 5.29 2.99
C LEU A 34 -5.87 5.74 2.78
N VAL A 35 -5.25 5.31 1.69
CA VAL A 35 -3.85 5.64 1.41
C VAL A 35 -3.61 7.15 1.39
N TRP A 36 -4.60 7.92 0.98
CA TRP A 36 -4.48 9.38 0.88
C TRP A 36 -4.62 10.07 2.22
N GLN A 37 -5.08 9.34 3.24
CA GLN A 37 -5.25 9.86 4.59
C GLN A 37 -4.12 9.46 5.52
N LEU A 38 -3.26 8.56 5.08
CA LEU A 38 -2.11 8.11 5.85
C LEU A 38 -0.94 9.08 5.68
N GLN A 39 0.19 8.77 6.32
CA GLN A 39 1.37 9.62 6.21
C GLN A 39 1.80 9.76 4.76
N GLY A 40 2.48 10.86 4.47
CA GLY A 40 2.83 11.23 3.10
C GLY A 40 3.56 10.17 2.30
N HIS A 41 4.38 9.35 2.95
CA HIS A 41 5.13 8.32 2.22
C HIS A 41 4.21 7.25 1.63
N TYR A 42 3.06 6.99 2.25
CA TYR A 42 2.08 6.05 1.68
C TYR A 42 1.50 6.59 0.38
N GLY A 43 1.11 7.84 0.38
CA GLY A 43 0.58 8.46 -0.84
C GLY A 43 1.60 8.52 -1.96
N ARG A 44 2.84 8.84 -1.63
CA ARG A 44 3.91 8.89 -2.63
C ARG A 44 4.19 7.52 -3.22
N THR A 45 4.25 6.50 -2.38
CA THR A 45 4.46 5.13 -2.84
C THR A 45 3.32 4.68 -3.74
N ALA A 46 2.08 4.95 -3.32
CA ALA A 46 0.91 4.61 -4.12
C ALA A 46 0.95 5.29 -5.49
N LYS A 47 1.32 6.57 -5.51
CA LYS A 47 1.43 7.31 -6.76
C LYS A 47 2.46 6.69 -7.69
N GLU A 48 3.62 6.31 -7.15
CA GLU A 48 4.65 5.65 -7.94
C GLU A 48 4.16 4.33 -8.53
N LEU A 49 3.45 3.54 -7.74
CA LEU A 49 2.90 2.27 -8.22
C LEU A 49 1.87 2.47 -9.31
N ILE A 50 1.08 3.52 -9.21
CA ILE A 50 0.10 3.86 -10.25
C ILE A 50 0.83 4.30 -11.51
N GLU A 51 1.86 5.12 -11.39
CA GLU A 51 2.63 5.59 -12.54
C GLU A 51 3.37 4.45 -13.25
N GLU A 52 3.81 3.45 -12.50
CA GLU A 52 4.46 2.27 -13.06
C GLU A 52 3.47 1.29 -13.68
N GLY A 53 2.18 1.48 -13.47
CA GLY A 53 1.16 0.63 -14.03
C GLY A 53 0.88 -0.64 -13.24
N VAL A 54 1.47 -0.79 -12.05
CA VAL A 54 1.23 -1.97 -11.21
C VAL A 54 0.04 -1.78 -10.28
N CYS A 55 -0.37 -0.55 -10.06
CA CYS A 55 -1.61 -0.22 -9.34
C CYS A 55 -2.40 0.78 -10.17
N HIS A 56 -3.67 0.95 -9.83
CA HIS A 56 -4.54 1.89 -10.51
C HIS A 56 -5.56 2.47 -9.53
N LYS A 57 -6.03 3.64 -9.83
CA LYS A 57 -7.07 4.31 -9.03
C LYS A 57 -8.42 3.64 -9.20
#